data_930cbb7a7c6754dd0414d56acc50e472
#
_entry.id   930cbb7a7c6754dd0414d56acc50e472
#
_cell.length_a   1.000
_cell.length_b   1.000
_cell.length_c   1.000
_cell.angle_alpha   90.00
_cell.angle_beta   90.00
_cell.angle_gamma   90.00
#
_symmetry.space_group_name_H-M   'P 1'
#
loop_
_entity.id
_entity.type
_entity.pdbx_description
1 polymer ?
#
loop_
_entity_poly.entity_id
_entity_poly.type
_entity_poly.pdbx_seq_one_letter_code
_entity_poly.pdbx_strand_id
1 'polypeptide(L)'
;ELEFEKGVANKTKEVEATPDLTLLNKKKVLLVEDNKINQMITQKMLEKRGISCNIIDNGEDAIEDVKANDYDLILMDVHLPGINGTEATSEIRKFNSYIPIVALTAISLNENREMLLSYGMNEVITKPFEPEHFYTVVTKYLTSTEQSNS
;
A
#
# COMPACT_ATOMS: atom_id res chain seq x y z
N GLU A 1 23.30 -31.59 -2.14
CA GLU A 1 23.13 -31.06 -1.89
C GLU A 1 22.98 -30.99 -2.06
N LEU A 2 22.89 -31.52 -2.09
CA LEU A 2 22.66 -30.97 -1.99
C LEU A 2 22.46 -31.02 -2.09
N GLU A 3 21.95 -30.85 -1.83
CA GLU A 3 21.60 -30.25 -1.74
C GLU A 3 21.26 -29.99 -1.89
N PHE A 4 21.35 -30.58 -2.13
CA PHE A 4 20.92 -29.95 -2.04
C PHE A 4 20.64 -30.02 -2.31
N GLU A 5 19.91 -30.07 -2.39
CA GLU A 5 19.64 -29.41 -2.46
C GLU A 5 19.43 -29.11 -2.69
N LYS A 6 19.28 -29.78 -2.84
CA LYS A 6 19.03 -29.07 -2.99
C LYS A 6 18.82 -28.55 -3.21
N GLY A 7 18.59 -29.33 -3.55
CA GLY A 7 18.32 -28.24 -3.74
C GLY A 7 18.21 -28.06 -4.01
N VAL A 8 17.86 -28.20 -4.41
CA VAL A 8 17.74 -27.32 -4.54
C VAL A 8 17.89 -26.90 -4.96
N ALA A 9 17.67 -27.14 -5.23
CA ALA A 9 17.76 -26.11 -5.47
C ALA A 9 17.81 -25.78 -5.83
N ASN A 10 17.47 -25.63 -6.34
CA ASN A 10 17.55 -24.67 -6.54
C ASN A 10 17.59 -24.26 -6.72
N LYS A 11 17.38 -24.20 -6.84
CA LYS A 11 17.43 -23.29 -6.87
C LYS A 11 17.63 -22.64 -7.03
N THR A 12 17.37 -22.43 -7.27
CA THR A 12 17.53 -21.50 -7.34
C THR A 12 17.69 -20.95 -7.62
N LYS A 13 17.44 -20.45 -8.01
CA LYS A 13 17.57 -19.63 -8.10
C LYS A 13 17.16 -19.02 -8.39
N GLU A 14 16.88 -18.73 -9.08
CA GLU A 14 16.34 -17.87 -9.25
C GLU A 14 15.49 -17.53 -8.68
N VAL A 15 14.96 -17.73 -9.06
CA VAL A 15 14.16 -17.63 -8.18
C VAL A 15 14.02 -16.62 -7.10
N GLU A 16 14.67 -15.74 -7.03
CA GLU A 16 14.77 -14.78 -5.96
C GLU A 16 13.50 -13.96 -5.77
N ALA A 17 12.74 -13.73 -6.79
CA ALA A 17 11.49 -13.00 -6.66
C ALA A 17 10.48 -13.75 -5.84
N THR A 18 10.61 -15.05 -5.77
CA THR A 18 9.63 -15.87 -5.07
C THR A 18 9.58 -15.59 -3.57
N PRO A 19 10.72 -15.42 -2.88
CA PRO A 19 10.64 -15.09 -1.46
C PRO A 19 9.91 -13.78 -1.19
N ASP A 20 10.04 -12.82 -2.10
CA ASP A 20 9.34 -11.55 -1.93
C ASP A 20 7.83 -11.75 -1.96
N LEU A 21 7.35 -12.63 -2.82
CA LEU A 21 5.93 -12.90 -2.87
C LEU A 21 5.44 -13.56 -1.58
N THR A 22 6.28 -14.39 -0.98
CA THR A 22 5.93 -15.02 0.28
C THR A 22 5.75 -13.98 1.38
N LEU A 23 6.60 -12.98 1.41
CA LEU A 23 6.47 -11.91 2.39
C LEU A 23 5.18 -11.14 2.18
N LEU A 24 4.82 -10.88 0.93
CA LEU A 24 3.60 -10.11 0.64
C LEU A 24 2.34 -10.87 1.01
N ASN A 25 2.39 -12.19 1.01
CA ASN A 25 1.21 -13.01 1.31
C ASN A 25 0.62 -12.74 2.69
N LYS A 26 1.40 -12.20 3.60
CA LYS A 26 0.93 -11.99 4.96
C LYS A 26 0.60 -10.54 5.24
N LYS A 27 0.66 -9.71 4.23
CA LYS A 27 0.46 -8.27 4.43
C LYS A 27 -1.00 -7.89 4.26
N LYS A 28 -1.40 -6.88 5.01
CA LYS A 28 -2.76 -6.35 4.96
C LYS A 28 -2.71 -4.90 4.55
N VAL A 29 -3.51 -4.56 3.54
CA VAL A 29 -3.58 -3.20 3.01
C VAL A 29 -4.99 -2.67 3.19
N LEU A 30 -5.09 -1.43 3.64
CA LEU A 30 -6.36 -0.72 3.66
C LEU A 30 -6.43 0.16 2.42
N LEU A 31 -7.47 -0.02 1.63
CA LEU A 31 -7.70 0.81 0.45
C LEU A 31 -8.87 1.74 0.74
N VAL A 32 -8.61 3.03 0.74
CA VAL A 32 -9.64 4.04 0.95
C VAL A 32 -9.94 4.68 -0.39
N GLU A 33 -11.08 4.34 -0.97
CA GLU A 33 -11.41 4.70 -2.33
C GLU A 33 -12.93 4.64 -2.47
N ASP A 34 -13.55 5.71 -2.97
CA ASP A 34 -15.01 5.75 -3.06
C ASP A 34 -15.55 5.25 -4.40
N ASN A 35 -14.70 5.13 -5.41
CA ASN A 35 -15.15 4.69 -6.74
C ASN A 35 -15.09 3.18 -6.85
N LYS A 36 -16.23 2.57 -7.18
CA LYS A 36 -16.33 1.11 -7.19
C LYS A 36 -15.41 0.46 -8.22
N ILE A 37 -15.25 1.09 -9.37
CA ILE A 37 -14.40 0.52 -10.41
C ILE A 37 -12.94 0.56 -9.95
N ASN A 38 -12.53 1.67 -9.37
CA ASN A 38 -11.16 1.77 -8.86
C ASN A 38 -10.92 0.80 -7.72
N GLN A 39 -11.92 0.60 -6.86
CA GLN A 39 -11.82 -0.40 -5.80
C GLN A 39 -11.53 -1.77 -6.37
N MET A 40 -12.30 -2.15 -7.40
CA MET A 40 -12.16 -3.48 -7.97
C MET A 40 -10.79 -3.66 -8.62
N ILE A 41 -10.36 -2.68 -9.39
CA ILE A 41 -9.09 -2.76 -10.09
C ILE A 41 -7.94 -2.89 -9.09
N THR A 42 -7.94 -2.03 -8.08
CA THR A 42 -6.85 -2.02 -7.11
C THR A 42 -6.84 -3.29 -6.27
N GLN A 43 -8.04 -3.74 -5.86
CA GLN A 43 -8.13 -4.96 -5.07
C GLN A 43 -7.60 -6.15 -5.84
N LYS A 44 -7.96 -6.25 -7.11
CA LYS A 44 -7.47 -7.38 -7.92
C LYS A 44 -5.97 -7.35 -8.08
N MET A 45 -5.40 -6.16 -8.24
CA MET A 45 -3.95 -6.05 -8.35
C MET A 45 -3.27 -6.54 -7.08
N LEU A 46 -3.80 -6.17 -5.93
CA LEU A 46 -3.22 -6.59 -4.66
C LEU A 46 -3.38 -8.10 -4.45
N GLU A 47 -4.55 -8.62 -4.78
CA GLU A 47 -4.81 -10.05 -4.60
C GLU A 47 -3.92 -10.92 -5.46
N LYS A 48 -3.55 -10.42 -6.65
CA LYS A 48 -2.63 -11.17 -7.49
C LYS A 48 -1.28 -11.41 -6.82
N ARG A 49 -0.92 -10.58 -5.88
CA ARG A 49 0.33 -10.72 -5.13
C ARG A 49 0.11 -11.34 -3.77
N GLY A 50 -1.08 -11.85 -3.49
CA GLY A 50 -1.38 -12.49 -2.21
C GLY A 50 -1.59 -11.52 -1.07
N ILE A 51 -1.81 -10.25 -1.36
CA ILE A 51 -1.99 -9.22 -0.34
C ILE A 51 -3.46 -9.13 0.01
N SER A 52 -3.79 -9.14 1.31
CA SER A 52 -5.15 -8.93 1.77
C SER A 52 -5.52 -7.47 1.66
N CYS A 53 -6.72 -7.20 1.18
CA CYS A 53 -7.15 -5.83 0.96
C CYS A 53 -8.52 -5.60 1.59
N ASN A 54 -8.59 -4.66 2.52
CA ASN A 54 -9.86 -4.15 3.03
C ASN A 54 -10.18 -2.86 2.30
N ILE A 55 -11.45 -2.65 2.00
CA ILE A 55 -11.88 -1.47 1.25
C ILE A 55 -12.83 -0.65 2.11
N ILE A 56 -12.55 0.66 2.19
CA ILE A 56 -13.41 1.62 2.86
C ILE A 56 -13.63 2.77 1.89
N ASP A 57 -14.84 3.31 1.84
CA ASP A 57 -15.18 4.27 0.82
C ASP A 57 -15.20 5.71 1.29
N ASN A 58 -14.75 5.98 2.50
CA ASN A 58 -14.72 7.36 3.01
C ASN A 58 -13.63 7.49 4.08
N GLY A 59 -13.23 8.74 4.33
CA GLY A 59 -12.14 9.01 5.24
C GLY A 59 -12.50 8.82 6.71
N GLU A 60 -13.73 9.14 7.07
CA GLU A 60 -14.14 9.03 8.47
C GLU A 60 -14.10 7.58 8.94
N ASP A 61 -14.65 6.68 8.15
CA ASP A 61 -14.62 5.27 8.50
C ASP A 61 -13.21 4.71 8.46
N ALA A 62 -12.38 5.23 7.55
CA ALA A 62 -10.99 4.77 7.46
C ALA A 62 -10.24 5.10 8.75
N ILE A 63 -10.45 6.29 9.30
CA ILE A 63 -9.78 6.67 10.54
C ILE A 63 -10.14 5.69 11.66
N GLU A 64 -11.42 5.38 11.78
CA GLU A 64 -11.86 4.47 12.83
C GLU A 64 -11.35 3.05 12.59
N ASP A 65 -11.29 2.64 11.34
CA ASP A 65 -10.83 1.30 11.02
C ASP A 65 -9.35 1.14 11.35
N VAL A 66 -8.55 2.16 11.10
CA VAL A 66 -7.13 2.11 11.42
C VAL A 66 -6.91 2.06 12.93
N LYS A 67 -7.78 2.70 13.69
CA LYS A 67 -7.70 2.60 15.15
C LYS A 67 -8.00 1.18 15.65
N ALA A 68 -8.89 0.48 14.97
CA ALA A 68 -9.38 -0.81 15.45
C ALA A 68 -8.58 -1.99 14.90
N ASN A 69 -7.87 -1.80 13.79
CA ASN A 69 -7.20 -2.89 13.11
C ASN A 69 -5.78 -2.49 12.71
N ASP A 70 -4.92 -3.49 12.59
CA ASP A 70 -3.55 -3.25 12.16
C ASP A 70 -3.45 -3.45 10.66
N TYR A 71 -2.77 -2.52 10.01
CA TYR A 71 -2.49 -2.59 8.58
C TYR A 71 -1.01 -2.38 8.34
N ASP A 72 -0.54 -2.90 7.23
CA ASP A 72 0.85 -2.74 6.84
C ASP A 72 1.04 -1.57 5.89
N LEU A 73 -0.04 -1.13 5.26
CA LEU A 73 0.01 -0.05 4.28
C LEU A 73 -1.39 0.50 4.08
N ILE A 74 -1.51 1.80 3.91
CA ILE A 74 -2.77 2.44 3.54
C ILE A 74 -2.61 3.05 2.16
N LEU A 75 -3.55 2.73 1.27
CA LEU A 75 -3.67 3.38 -0.03
C LEU A 75 -4.85 4.35 0.08
N MET A 76 -4.56 5.64 0.03
CA MET A 76 -5.53 6.67 0.36
C MET A 76 -5.82 7.56 -0.84
N ASP A 77 -7.04 7.47 -1.36
CA ASP A 77 -7.48 8.41 -2.39
C ASP A 77 -7.50 9.81 -1.79
N VAL A 78 -6.98 10.77 -2.52
CA VAL A 78 -6.96 12.15 -2.06
C VAL A 78 -8.35 12.76 -2.11
N HIS A 79 -9.13 12.44 -3.13
CA HIS A 79 -10.45 13.02 -3.33
C HIS A 79 -11.54 12.07 -2.87
N LEU A 80 -11.99 12.26 -1.65
CA LEU A 80 -13.02 11.42 -1.04
C LEU A 80 -14.21 12.28 -0.66
N PRO A 81 -15.41 11.69 -0.56
CA PRO A 81 -16.56 12.43 -0.03
C PRO A 81 -16.35 12.70 1.46
N GLY A 82 -16.94 13.79 1.94
CA GLY A 82 -16.76 14.17 3.32
C GLY A 82 -15.37 14.73 3.53
N ILE A 83 -14.64 14.22 4.50
CA ILE A 83 -13.24 14.65 4.65
C ILE A 83 -12.42 14.01 3.54
N ASN A 84 -11.47 14.77 3.01
CA ASN A 84 -10.66 14.24 1.93
C ASN A 84 -9.51 13.42 2.49
N GLY A 85 -8.70 12.82 1.56
CA GLY A 85 -7.63 11.92 1.97
C GLY A 85 -6.54 12.61 2.77
N THR A 86 -6.29 13.89 2.51
CA THR A 86 -5.27 14.61 3.28
C THR A 86 -5.71 14.82 4.71
N GLU A 87 -6.99 15.14 4.90
CA GLU A 87 -7.52 15.31 6.24
C GLU A 87 -7.53 14.00 7.00
N ALA A 88 -7.93 12.92 6.33
CA ALA A 88 -7.91 11.61 6.96
C ALA A 88 -6.50 11.22 7.37
N THR A 89 -5.52 11.49 6.49
CA THR A 89 -4.13 11.20 6.80
C THR A 89 -3.66 11.96 8.04
N SER A 90 -4.00 13.24 8.11
CA SER A 90 -3.62 14.05 9.27
C SER A 90 -4.18 13.47 10.56
N GLU A 91 -5.44 13.02 10.53
CA GLU A 91 -6.04 12.43 11.70
C GLU A 91 -5.38 11.12 12.08
N ILE A 92 -5.06 10.28 11.08
CA ILE A 92 -4.39 9.02 11.34
C ILE A 92 -3.02 9.27 11.97
N ARG A 93 -2.31 10.28 11.50
CA ARG A 93 -0.98 10.58 12.02
C ARG A 93 -0.98 11.00 13.49
N LYS A 94 -2.11 11.42 14.01
CA LYS A 94 -2.19 11.78 15.43
C LYS A 94 -2.03 10.57 16.33
N PHE A 95 -2.38 9.38 15.86
CA PHE A 95 -2.25 8.18 16.69
C PHE A 95 -1.37 7.11 16.06
N ASN A 96 -0.95 7.29 14.82
CA ASN A 96 -0.08 6.31 14.15
C ASN A 96 0.86 7.05 13.22
N SER A 97 2.09 7.25 13.70
CA SER A 97 3.05 8.07 12.96
C SER A 97 3.92 7.25 12.01
N TYR A 98 3.79 5.93 12.02
CA TYR A 98 4.73 5.10 11.28
C TYR A 98 4.14 4.28 10.14
N ILE A 99 2.82 4.06 10.10
CA ILE A 99 2.26 3.26 9.03
C ILE A 99 2.44 3.97 7.69
N PRO A 100 2.92 3.28 6.64
CA PRO A 100 3.05 3.94 5.34
C PRO A 100 1.67 4.29 4.78
N ILE A 101 1.57 5.49 4.24
CA ILE A 101 0.35 5.95 3.57
C ILE A 101 0.75 6.42 2.19
N VAL A 102 0.18 5.80 1.16
CA VAL A 102 0.44 6.14 -0.23
C VAL A 102 -0.79 6.84 -0.78
N ALA A 103 -0.60 8.05 -1.29
CA ALA A 103 -1.71 8.81 -1.86
C ALA A 103 -2.02 8.31 -3.27
N LEU A 104 -3.31 8.23 -3.57
CA LEU A 104 -3.79 7.93 -4.91
C LEU A 104 -4.47 9.19 -5.43
N THR A 105 -4.03 9.68 -6.58
CA THR A 105 -4.59 10.93 -7.08
C THR A 105 -4.58 10.97 -8.59
N ALA A 106 -5.61 11.60 -9.17
CA ALA A 106 -5.68 11.83 -10.60
C ALA A 106 -5.02 13.13 -11.00
N ILE A 107 -4.51 13.89 -10.04
CA ILE A 107 -3.98 15.22 -10.29
C ILE A 107 -2.49 15.13 -10.58
N SER A 108 -2.02 16.00 -11.48
CA SER A 108 -0.60 16.10 -11.80
C SER A 108 0.23 16.34 -10.54
N LEU A 109 1.41 15.73 -10.51
CA LEU A 109 2.18 15.60 -9.27
C LEU A 109 3.09 16.77 -8.96
N ASN A 110 3.49 17.53 -9.97
CA ASN A 110 4.62 18.45 -9.76
C ASN A 110 4.38 19.45 -8.65
N GLU A 111 3.15 19.94 -8.54
CA GLU A 111 2.86 20.95 -7.54
C GLU A 111 2.32 20.36 -6.26
N ASN A 112 1.70 19.17 -6.35
CA ASN A 112 0.93 18.65 -5.25
C ASN A 112 1.68 17.62 -4.43
N ARG A 113 2.76 17.08 -4.97
CA ARG A 113 3.46 16.00 -4.26
C ARG A 113 3.99 16.47 -2.91
N GLU A 114 4.68 17.61 -2.89
CA GLU A 114 5.23 18.08 -1.61
C GLU A 114 4.13 18.42 -0.62
N MET A 115 3.04 18.98 -1.12
CA MET A 115 1.91 19.27 -0.23
C MET A 115 1.35 18.00 0.37
N LEU A 116 1.17 16.96 -0.45
CA LEU A 116 0.63 15.71 0.06
C LEU A 116 1.57 15.07 1.07
N LEU A 117 2.86 15.12 0.81
CA LEU A 117 3.83 14.58 1.74
C LEU A 117 3.80 15.34 3.07
N SER A 118 3.51 16.64 3.02
CA SER A 118 3.47 17.43 4.23
C SER A 118 2.31 17.06 5.16
N TYR A 119 1.29 16.40 4.64
CA TYR A 119 0.20 15.91 5.48
C TYR A 119 0.53 14.60 6.17
N GLY A 120 1.65 13.99 5.81
CA GLY A 120 2.06 12.75 6.42
C GLY A 120 2.04 11.56 5.49
N MET A 121 1.79 11.78 4.20
CA MET A 121 1.83 10.73 3.20
C MET A 121 3.27 10.43 2.83
N ASN A 122 3.53 9.16 2.50
CA ASN A 122 4.88 8.70 2.22
C ASN A 122 5.22 8.70 0.73
N GLU A 123 4.19 8.57 -0.11
CA GLU A 123 4.41 8.42 -1.54
C GLU A 123 3.14 8.79 -2.26
N VAL A 124 3.24 9.04 -3.56
CA VAL A 124 2.07 9.42 -4.38
C VAL A 124 2.06 8.55 -5.63
N ILE A 125 0.90 7.98 -5.95
CA ILE A 125 0.69 7.24 -7.19
C ILE A 125 -0.40 7.95 -7.98
N THR A 126 -0.11 8.24 -9.25
CA THR A 126 -1.05 8.93 -10.12
C THR A 126 -1.99 7.94 -10.78
N LYS A 127 -3.27 8.27 -10.84
CA LYS A 127 -4.24 7.46 -11.57
C LYS A 127 -4.31 7.97 -13.01
N PRO A 128 -4.55 7.07 -13.98
CA PRO A 128 -4.63 5.62 -13.82
C PRO A 128 -3.26 5.01 -13.56
N PHE A 129 -3.24 3.92 -12.79
CA PHE A 129 -1.98 3.31 -12.40
C PHE A 129 -1.33 2.58 -13.55
N GLU A 130 -0.01 2.68 -13.65
CA GLU A 130 0.74 1.71 -14.41
C GLU A 130 1.02 0.53 -13.49
N PRO A 131 0.70 -0.70 -13.91
CA PRO A 131 0.84 -1.83 -12.99
C PRO A 131 2.24 -1.99 -12.43
N GLU A 132 3.27 -1.82 -13.24
CA GLU A 132 4.62 -1.96 -12.73
C GLU A 132 4.95 -0.94 -11.66
N HIS A 133 4.55 0.31 -11.90
CA HIS A 133 4.81 1.36 -10.93
C HIS A 133 4.04 1.10 -9.63
N PHE A 134 2.78 0.71 -9.76
CA PHE A 134 1.96 0.42 -8.61
C PHE A 134 2.58 -0.69 -7.77
N TYR A 135 2.98 -1.79 -8.40
CA TYR A 135 3.56 -2.90 -7.66
C TYR A 135 4.90 -2.53 -7.05
N THR A 136 5.68 -1.71 -7.75
CA THR A 136 6.97 -1.28 -7.21
C THR A 136 6.78 -0.50 -5.92
N VAL A 137 5.86 0.45 -5.92
CA VAL A 137 5.64 1.28 -4.74
C VAL A 137 5.06 0.43 -3.60
N VAL A 138 4.06 -0.39 -3.90
CA VAL A 138 3.43 -1.20 -2.87
C VAL A 138 4.44 -2.16 -2.24
N THR A 139 5.22 -2.84 -3.06
CA THR A 139 6.21 -3.77 -2.55
C THR A 139 7.25 -3.05 -1.70
N LYS A 140 7.69 -1.89 -2.16
CA LYS A 140 8.68 -1.12 -1.41
C LYS A 140 8.20 -0.84 0.01
N TYR A 141 6.97 -0.38 0.15
CA TYR A 141 6.49 0.01 1.47
C TYR A 141 6.08 -1.17 2.32
N LEU A 142 5.65 -2.27 1.71
CA LEU A 142 5.32 -3.45 2.48
C LEU A 142 6.56 -4.17 2.99
N THR A 143 7.65 -4.14 2.24
CA THR A 143 8.86 -4.83 2.67
C THR A 143 9.80 -3.94 3.46
N SER A 144 9.78 -2.63 3.22
CA SER A 144 10.72 -1.74 3.92
C SER A 144 10.40 -1.64 5.41
N THR A 145 9.16 -1.89 5.80
CA THR A 145 8.78 -1.89 7.20
C THR A 145 9.59 -2.93 7.97
N GLU A 146 9.83 -4.06 7.35
CA GLU A 146 10.62 -5.09 7.98
C GLU A 146 12.07 -4.68 8.10
N GLN A 147 12.56 -4.00 7.09
CA GLN A 147 13.95 -3.56 7.10
C GLN A 147 14.20 -2.50 8.15
N SER A 148 13.23 -1.62 8.37
CA SER A 148 13.42 -0.54 9.32
C SER A 148 13.52 -1.05 10.74
N ASN A 149 13.10 -2.27 10.97
CA ASN A 149 13.18 -2.88 12.30
C ASN A 149 14.50 -3.57 12.55
N SER A 150 15.33 -3.64 11.54
CA SER A 150 16.60 -4.35 11.71
C SER A 150 17.76 -3.49 12.14
#